data_49417a3a7f788aa38ece13cbbbf2d3c0
#
_entry.id   49417a3a7f788aa38ece13cbbbf2d3c0
#
_cell.length_a   1.000
_cell.length_b   1.000
_cell.length_c   1.000
_cell.angle_alpha   90.00
_cell.angle_beta   90.00
_cell.angle_gamma   90.00
#
_symmetry.space_group_name_H-M   'P 1'
#
loop_
_entity.id
_entity.type
_entity.pdbx_description
1 polymer ?
#
loop_
_entity_poly.entity_id
_entity_poly.type
_entity_poly.pdbx_seq_one_letter_code
_entity_poly.pdbx_strand_id
1 'polypeptide(L)'
;MNTPFNNDIDLSEFKNTFADNGKLRVNDILPFENAAHLYQALSERFVFDNAMAIDGQNIVVSPDEWKALEDAQRKQIYFKLMENAAKGNGFSYGRKYITADEPDELIRSFYTVLNSEDVLNVMSDLTGVGELNYASMQVTRFIPGQFLTRHKDVVDAEGRKLAYVFNLSPEWHPDWGGLLQFFNGDGTTSESWTPNFNTLSLFTVENIHSVTYLTPFAKKPRYSITGWFSKR
;
A
#
# COMPACT_ATOMS: atom_id res chain seq x y z
N MET A 1 4.49 -24.34 -9.01
CA MET A 1 4.84 -22.96 -8.65
C MET A 1 4.56 -22.77 -7.17
N ASN A 2 5.53 -22.27 -6.42
CA ASN A 2 5.37 -22.06 -4.98
C ASN A 2 5.05 -20.57 -4.74
N THR A 3 3.80 -20.18 -5.02
CA THR A 3 3.32 -18.81 -4.80
C THR A 3 2.41 -18.74 -3.56
N PRO A 4 2.27 -17.58 -2.90
CA PRO A 4 1.41 -17.41 -1.75
C PRO A 4 -0.07 -17.29 -2.16
N PHE A 5 -0.35 -17.30 -3.46
CA PHE A 5 -1.69 -17.02 -4.01
C PHE A 5 -2.64 -18.20 -3.81
N ASN A 6 -3.91 -17.88 -3.75
CA ASN A 6 -4.98 -18.87 -3.67
C ASN A 6 -5.02 -19.69 -4.97
N ASN A 7 -4.90 -21.01 -4.86
CA ASN A 7 -4.88 -21.91 -6.01
C ASN A 7 -6.21 -21.98 -6.79
N ASP A 8 -7.30 -21.50 -6.20
CA ASP A 8 -8.62 -21.45 -6.84
C ASP A 8 -8.75 -20.26 -7.82
N ILE A 9 -7.73 -19.38 -7.90
CA ILE A 9 -7.72 -18.21 -8.76
C ILE A 9 -6.79 -18.44 -9.94
N ASP A 10 -7.35 -18.41 -11.13
CA ASP A 10 -6.57 -18.34 -12.37
C ASP A 10 -6.19 -16.88 -12.68
N LEU A 11 -4.99 -16.49 -12.31
CA LEU A 11 -4.48 -15.15 -12.56
C LEU A 11 -4.37 -14.81 -14.04
N SER A 12 -4.32 -15.81 -14.93
CA SER A 12 -4.25 -15.57 -16.38
C SER A 12 -5.48 -14.88 -16.94
N GLU A 13 -6.65 -15.03 -16.31
CA GLU A 13 -7.89 -14.37 -16.69
C GLU A 13 -7.82 -12.84 -16.58
N PHE A 14 -6.91 -12.32 -15.76
CA PHE A 14 -6.73 -10.88 -15.53
C PHE A 14 -5.76 -10.20 -16.51
N LYS A 15 -5.08 -10.96 -17.40
CA LYS A 15 -4.07 -10.40 -18.33
C LYS A 15 -4.65 -9.32 -19.23
N ASN A 16 -5.81 -9.57 -19.83
CA ASN A 16 -6.46 -8.59 -20.71
C ASN A 16 -6.90 -7.34 -19.92
N THR A 17 -7.46 -7.53 -18.73
CA THR A 17 -7.85 -6.41 -17.85
C THR A 17 -6.67 -5.52 -17.54
N PHE A 18 -5.50 -6.11 -17.23
CA PHE A 18 -4.30 -5.33 -16.96
C PHE A 18 -3.75 -4.66 -18.22
N ALA A 19 -3.70 -5.37 -19.34
CA ALA A 19 -3.23 -4.81 -20.61
C ALA A 19 -4.03 -3.58 -21.04
N ASP A 20 -5.36 -3.62 -20.87
CA ASP A 20 -6.27 -2.54 -21.26
C ASP A 20 -6.21 -1.33 -20.32
N ASN A 21 -5.99 -1.55 -19.02
CA ASN A 21 -6.20 -0.52 -18.00
C ASN A 21 -4.92 -0.13 -17.24
N GLY A 22 -3.83 -0.92 -17.36
CA GLY A 22 -2.62 -0.75 -16.56
C GLY A 22 -2.82 -0.96 -15.06
N LYS A 23 -3.97 -1.52 -14.66
CA LYS A 23 -4.33 -1.81 -13.28
C LYS A 23 -5.37 -2.91 -13.18
N LEU A 24 -5.36 -3.64 -12.08
CA LEU A 24 -6.35 -4.67 -11.76
C LEU A 24 -6.53 -4.83 -10.25
N ARG A 25 -7.64 -5.45 -9.86
CA ARG A 25 -7.91 -5.87 -8.49
C ARG A 25 -8.36 -7.33 -8.49
N VAL A 26 -7.72 -8.14 -7.64
CA VAL A 26 -8.07 -9.55 -7.44
C VAL A 26 -8.58 -9.72 -6.02
N ASN A 27 -9.79 -10.26 -5.87
CA ASN A 27 -10.34 -10.62 -4.56
C ASN A 27 -9.83 -12.01 -4.15
N ASP A 28 -9.81 -12.27 -2.83
CA ASP A 28 -9.44 -13.55 -2.23
C ASP A 28 -8.08 -14.07 -2.71
N ILE A 29 -7.15 -13.15 -2.96
CA ILE A 29 -5.84 -13.43 -3.58
C ILE A 29 -4.98 -14.42 -2.78
N LEU A 30 -5.10 -14.42 -1.46
CA LEU A 30 -4.43 -15.37 -0.58
C LEU A 30 -5.42 -16.40 -0.04
N PRO A 31 -4.99 -17.61 0.37
CA PRO A 31 -5.80 -18.44 1.23
C PRO A 31 -6.28 -17.64 2.45
N PHE A 32 -7.56 -17.75 2.80
CA PHE A 32 -8.19 -16.91 3.83
C PHE A 32 -7.40 -16.89 5.15
N GLU A 33 -6.95 -18.06 5.62
CA GLU A 33 -6.17 -18.20 6.85
C GLU A 33 -4.83 -17.44 6.79
N ASN A 34 -4.17 -17.43 5.63
CA ASN A 34 -2.94 -16.69 5.44
C ASN A 34 -3.18 -15.18 5.52
N ALA A 35 -4.24 -14.69 4.88
CA ALA A 35 -4.62 -13.28 4.96
C ALA A 35 -4.99 -12.88 6.40
N ALA A 36 -5.71 -13.75 7.14
CA ALA A 36 -6.07 -13.54 8.53
C ALA A 36 -4.84 -13.48 9.45
N HIS A 37 -3.88 -14.38 9.27
CA HIS A 37 -2.62 -14.38 10.05
C HIS A 37 -1.77 -13.12 9.75
N LEU A 38 -1.70 -12.70 8.48
CA LEU A 38 -1.01 -11.45 8.12
C LEU A 38 -1.69 -10.23 8.78
N TYR A 39 -3.02 -10.15 8.73
CA TYR A 39 -3.77 -9.09 9.42
C TYR A 39 -3.49 -9.08 10.92
N GLN A 40 -3.54 -10.24 11.57
CA GLN A 40 -3.25 -10.36 13.00
C GLN A 40 -1.83 -9.90 13.32
N ALA A 41 -0.84 -10.29 12.51
CA ALA A 41 0.53 -9.81 12.65
C ALA A 41 0.59 -8.28 12.63
N LEU A 42 0.02 -7.65 11.60
CA LEU A 42 0.07 -6.20 11.43
C LEU A 42 -0.67 -5.46 12.54
N SER A 43 -1.79 -5.98 13.00
CA SER A 43 -2.63 -5.31 14.00
C SER A 43 -2.12 -5.44 15.44
N GLU A 44 -1.44 -6.55 15.76
CA GLU A 44 -1.07 -6.89 17.15
C GLU A 44 0.44 -6.77 17.44
N ARG A 45 1.30 -7.03 16.44
CA ARG A 45 2.74 -7.16 16.66
C ARG A 45 3.58 -6.04 16.08
N PHE A 46 3.02 -5.26 15.12
CA PHE A 46 3.80 -4.23 14.44
C PHE A 46 3.67 -2.87 15.08
N VAL A 47 4.82 -2.23 15.23
CA VAL A 47 4.95 -0.80 15.56
C VAL A 47 5.20 -0.05 14.27
N PHE A 48 4.44 1.01 14.05
CA PHE A 48 4.50 1.81 12.82
C PHE A 48 5.08 3.18 13.11
N ASP A 49 6.11 3.56 12.36
CA ASP A 49 6.60 4.93 12.36
C ASP A 49 5.60 5.85 11.68
N ASN A 50 5.50 7.09 12.15
CA ASN A 50 4.68 8.12 11.52
C ASN A 50 5.44 8.72 10.36
N ALA A 51 5.06 8.34 9.14
CA ALA A 51 5.59 8.92 7.92
C ALA A 51 4.69 10.07 7.45
N MET A 52 5.28 11.18 7.11
CA MET A 52 4.56 12.38 6.66
C MET A 52 5.39 13.20 5.69
N ALA A 53 4.71 13.97 4.83
CA ALA A 53 5.36 14.97 3.99
C ALA A 53 4.84 16.36 4.34
N ILE A 54 5.76 17.25 4.71
CA ILE A 54 5.47 18.63 5.08
C ILE A 54 6.44 19.53 4.30
N ASP A 55 5.89 20.51 3.59
CA ASP A 55 6.65 21.51 2.83
C ASP A 55 7.68 20.85 1.87
N GLY A 56 7.27 19.73 1.25
CA GLY A 56 8.10 18.96 0.31
C GLY A 56 9.16 18.05 0.95
N GLN A 57 9.23 18.01 2.27
CA GLN A 57 10.16 17.14 3.00
C GLN A 57 9.48 15.90 3.52
N ASN A 58 10.06 14.73 3.26
CA ASN A 58 9.64 13.47 3.85
C ASN A 58 10.23 13.31 5.25
N ILE A 59 9.37 13.19 6.24
CA ILE A 59 9.70 13.06 7.65
C ILE A 59 9.19 11.71 8.14
N VAL A 60 10.02 11.02 8.90
CA VAL A 60 9.65 9.78 9.59
C VAL A 60 9.96 9.98 11.07
N VAL A 61 8.96 9.75 11.91
CA VAL A 61 9.03 9.95 13.36
C VAL A 61 8.58 8.66 14.03
N SER A 62 9.39 8.13 14.91
CA SER A 62 9.02 6.96 15.71
C SER A 62 7.83 7.26 16.64
N PRO A 63 7.10 6.26 17.10
CA PRO A 63 6.01 6.47 18.07
C PRO A 63 6.45 7.14 19.36
N ASP A 64 7.67 6.85 19.83
CA ASP A 64 8.20 7.44 21.07
C ASP A 64 8.57 8.91 20.87
N GLU A 65 9.22 9.26 19.77
CA GLU A 65 9.46 10.66 19.40
C GLU A 65 8.15 11.43 19.24
N TRP A 66 7.14 10.82 18.58
CA TRP A 66 5.82 11.42 18.43
C TRP A 66 5.12 11.68 19.76
N LYS A 67 5.21 10.74 20.71
CA LYS A 67 4.65 10.89 22.07
C LYS A 67 5.39 11.96 22.89
N ALA A 68 6.68 12.11 22.65
CA ALA A 68 7.51 13.12 23.35
C ALA A 68 7.20 14.56 22.92
N LEU A 69 6.55 14.76 21.75
CA LEU A 69 6.13 16.09 21.33
C LEU A 69 5.02 16.64 22.25
N GLU A 70 5.07 17.93 22.52
CA GLU A 70 3.98 18.63 23.19
C GLU A 70 2.73 18.69 22.32
N ASP A 71 1.55 18.83 22.93
CA ASP A 71 0.28 18.93 22.22
C ASP A 71 0.26 20.10 21.22
N ALA A 72 0.87 21.21 21.57
CA ALA A 72 1.01 22.38 20.70
C ALA A 72 1.81 22.07 19.43
N GLN A 73 2.89 21.31 19.56
CA GLN A 73 3.74 20.89 18.44
C GLN A 73 2.98 19.91 17.53
N ARG A 74 2.29 18.90 18.09
CA ARG A 74 1.46 17.98 17.31
C ARG A 74 0.34 18.69 16.54
N LYS A 75 -0.33 19.68 17.17
CA LYS A 75 -1.34 20.51 16.50
C LYS A 75 -0.75 21.34 15.36
N GLN A 76 0.45 21.90 15.56
CA GLN A 76 1.13 22.67 14.51
C GLN A 76 1.52 21.80 13.31
N ILE A 77 2.04 20.59 13.56
CA ILE A 77 2.34 19.60 12.51
C ILE A 77 1.07 19.24 11.75
N TYR A 78 -0.01 18.93 12.46
CA TYR A 78 -1.30 18.60 11.84
C TYR A 78 -1.83 19.75 10.98
N PHE A 79 -1.74 20.99 11.48
CA PHE A 79 -2.17 22.16 10.71
C PHE A 79 -1.38 22.29 9.40
N LYS A 80 -0.06 22.16 9.45
CA LYS A 80 0.79 22.18 8.25
C LYS A 80 0.46 21.05 7.28
N LEU A 81 0.21 19.84 7.78
CA LEU A 81 -0.24 18.72 6.94
C LEU A 81 -1.53 19.06 6.19
N MET A 82 -2.51 19.66 6.86
CA MET A 82 -3.77 20.05 6.24
C MET A 82 -3.60 21.19 5.23
N GLU A 83 -2.73 22.17 5.49
CA GLU A 83 -2.40 23.22 4.53
C GLU A 83 -1.74 22.66 3.27
N ASN A 84 -0.83 21.71 3.41
CA ASN A 84 -0.20 21.02 2.27
C ASN A 84 -1.22 20.18 1.50
N ALA A 85 -2.06 19.43 2.19
CA ALA A 85 -3.12 18.62 1.59
C ALA A 85 -4.12 19.47 0.80
N ALA A 86 -4.50 20.64 1.31
CA ALA A 86 -5.37 21.58 0.61
C ALA A 86 -4.79 22.07 -0.73
N LYS A 87 -3.46 22.04 -0.88
CA LYS A 87 -2.72 22.34 -2.12
C LYS A 87 -2.49 21.09 -2.98
N GLY A 88 -3.03 19.94 -2.59
CA GLY A 88 -2.86 18.67 -3.29
C GLY A 88 -1.53 17.95 -3.01
N ASN A 89 -0.81 18.34 -1.97
CA ASN A 89 0.51 17.80 -1.64
C ASN A 89 0.52 17.14 -0.25
N GLY A 90 1.36 16.12 -0.11
CA GLY A 90 1.67 15.54 1.19
C GLY A 90 0.96 14.23 1.50
N PHE A 91 1.39 13.64 2.59
CA PHE A 91 0.81 12.42 3.14
C PHE A 91 1.05 12.37 4.66
N SER A 92 0.24 11.55 5.31
CA SER A 92 0.47 11.12 6.68
C SER A 92 -0.10 9.72 6.85
N TYR A 93 0.74 8.75 7.23
CA TYR A 93 0.33 7.38 7.55
C TYR A 93 1.42 6.65 8.34
N GLY A 94 1.05 5.55 8.98
CA GLY A 94 1.99 4.68 9.66
C GLY A 94 2.66 3.71 8.69
N ARG A 95 3.98 3.52 8.77
CA ARG A 95 4.69 2.52 7.94
C ARG A 95 5.87 1.88 8.67
N LYS A 96 6.28 0.71 8.18
CA LYS A 96 7.58 0.10 8.47
C LYS A 96 8.06 -0.60 7.20
N TYR A 97 9.28 -0.29 6.77
CA TYR A 97 9.92 -1.04 5.68
C TYR A 97 10.32 -2.42 6.16
N ILE A 98 10.15 -3.41 5.28
CA ILE A 98 10.49 -4.82 5.54
C ILE A 98 11.70 -5.20 4.70
N THR A 99 12.64 -5.87 5.35
CA THR A 99 13.86 -6.41 4.73
C THR A 99 13.99 -7.89 5.05
N ALA A 100 15.02 -8.54 4.51
CA ALA A 100 15.33 -9.94 4.82
C ALA A 100 15.62 -10.21 6.30
N ASP A 101 15.95 -9.16 7.07
CA ASP A 101 16.26 -9.24 8.51
C ASP A 101 15.05 -8.99 9.41
N GLU A 102 13.82 -8.93 8.84
CA GLU A 102 12.60 -8.71 9.63
C GLU A 102 12.47 -9.79 10.71
N PRO A 103 12.36 -9.39 12.01
CA PRO A 103 12.29 -10.36 13.09
C PRO A 103 10.98 -11.17 13.14
N ASP A 104 9.86 -10.60 12.67
CA ASP A 104 8.61 -11.34 12.56
C ASP A 104 8.72 -12.38 11.43
N GLU A 105 8.72 -13.67 11.82
CA GLU A 105 8.96 -14.79 10.90
C GLU A 105 7.90 -14.87 9.80
N LEU A 106 6.62 -14.61 10.12
CA LEU A 106 5.53 -14.65 9.14
C LEU A 106 5.72 -13.58 8.08
N ILE A 107 6.01 -12.35 8.49
CA ILE A 107 6.19 -11.21 7.59
C ILE A 107 7.48 -11.36 6.78
N ARG A 108 8.56 -11.85 7.41
CA ARG A 108 9.82 -12.18 6.70
C ARG A 108 9.60 -13.27 5.64
N SER A 109 8.85 -14.33 5.98
CA SER A 109 8.52 -15.40 5.03
C SER A 109 7.71 -14.87 3.86
N PHE A 110 6.73 -14.00 4.10
CA PHE A 110 5.93 -13.39 3.05
C PHE A 110 6.80 -12.50 2.13
N TYR A 111 7.72 -11.69 2.71
CA TYR A 111 8.72 -10.93 1.94
C TYR A 111 9.59 -11.84 1.07
N THR A 112 10.08 -12.94 1.63
CA THR A 112 10.92 -13.91 0.91
C THR A 112 10.16 -14.54 -0.27
N VAL A 113 8.90 -14.92 -0.05
CA VAL A 113 8.06 -15.50 -1.10
C VAL A 113 7.74 -14.49 -2.20
N LEU A 114 7.47 -13.22 -1.86
CA LEU A 114 7.26 -12.16 -2.87
C LEU A 114 8.49 -11.93 -3.75
N ASN A 115 9.69 -12.21 -3.23
CA ASN A 115 10.96 -12.12 -3.95
C ASN A 115 11.39 -13.45 -4.58
N SER A 116 10.56 -14.50 -4.55
CA SER A 116 10.84 -15.75 -5.24
C SER A 116 10.71 -15.58 -6.76
N GLU A 117 11.49 -16.36 -7.51
CA GLU A 117 11.42 -16.39 -8.96
C GLU A 117 10.01 -16.72 -9.46
N ASP A 118 9.32 -17.67 -8.80
CA ASP A 118 7.94 -18.04 -9.14
C ASP A 118 7.00 -16.84 -9.09
N VAL A 119 7.02 -16.03 -8.01
CA VAL A 119 6.14 -14.86 -7.88
C VAL A 119 6.52 -13.75 -8.86
N LEU A 120 7.80 -13.47 -9.02
CA LEU A 120 8.27 -12.44 -9.95
C LEU A 120 7.89 -12.77 -11.41
N ASN A 121 8.03 -14.05 -11.81
CA ASN A 121 7.60 -14.50 -13.12
C ASN A 121 6.09 -14.43 -13.31
N VAL A 122 5.31 -14.85 -12.30
CA VAL A 122 3.83 -14.73 -12.35
C VAL A 122 3.41 -13.27 -12.52
N MET A 123 4.01 -12.33 -11.80
CA MET A 123 3.68 -10.90 -11.92
C MET A 123 4.12 -10.34 -13.29
N SER A 124 5.28 -10.75 -13.79
CA SER A 124 5.77 -10.38 -15.14
C SER A 124 4.82 -10.89 -16.22
N ASP A 125 4.42 -12.16 -16.16
CA ASP A 125 3.52 -12.80 -17.14
C ASP A 125 2.11 -12.25 -17.10
N LEU A 126 1.60 -11.95 -15.88
CA LEU A 126 0.27 -11.37 -15.68
C LEU A 126 0.16 -9.97 -16.29
N THR A 127 1.20 -9.18 -16.14
CA THR A 127 1.15 -7.74 -16.46
C THR A 127 1.83 -7.36 -17.78
N GLY A 128 2.70 -8.21 -18.30
CA GLY A 128 3.46 -7.94 -19.53
C GLY A 128 4.48 -6.79 -19.40
N VAL A 129 4.82 -6.35 -18.19
CA VAL A 129 5.78 -5.22 -17.97
C VAL A 129 7.24 -5.58 -18.21
N GLY A 130 7.49 -6.83 -18.62
CA GLY A 130 8.84 -7.37 -18.80
C GLY A 130 9.41 -7.97 -17.52
N GLU A 131 10.70 -8.27 -17.55
CA GLU A 131 11.40 -8.93 -16.45
C GLU A 131 11.32 -8.15 -15.13
N LEU A 132 10.99 -8.86 -14.07
CA LEU A 132 11.02 -8.38 -12.68
C LEU A 132 12.01 -9.24 -11.89
N ASN A 133 12.83 -8.61 -11.05
CA ASN A 133 13.84 -9.32 -10.27
C ASN A 133 13.88 -8.90 -8.79
N TYR A 134 12.98 -8.01 -8.38
CA TYR A 134 12.92 -7.55 -7.00
C TYR A 134 11.51 -7.08 -6.64
N ALA A 135 11.10 -7.36 -5.39
CA ALA A 135 9.92 -6.81 -4.74
C ALA A 135 10.34 -6.08 -3.45
N SER A 136 10.19 -4.76 -3.40
CA SER A 136 10.25 -4.04 -2.13
C SER A 136 8.98 -4.28 -1.33
N MET A 137 9.03 -4.21 -0.01
CA MET A 137 7.86 -4.39 0.84
C MET A 137 7.86 -3.41 2.02
N GLN A 138 6.71 -2.89 2.33
CA GLN A 138 6.42 -2.17 3.56
C GLN A 138 5.06 -2.58 4.10
N VAL A 139 4.93 -2.62 5.41
CA VAL A 139 3.63 -2.70 6.08
C VAL A 139 3.13 -1.30 6.37
N THR A 140 1.84 -1.06 6.15
CA THR A 140 1.23 0.27 6.31
C THR A 140 -0.02 0.22 7.16
N ARG A 141 -0.24 1.32 7.89
CA ARG A 141 -1.42 1.54 8.71
C ARG A 141 -1.92 2.97 8.53
N PHE A 142 -3.18 3.12 8.13
CA PHE A 142 -3.84 4.42 8.17
C PHE A 142 -4.83 4.44 9.34
N ILE A 143 -4.80 5.52 10.12
CA ILE A 143 -5.75 5.80 11.21
C ILE A 143 -6.55 7.07 10.86
N PRO A 144 -7.68 7.36 11.56
CA PRO A 144 -8.43 8.58 11.33
C PRO A 144 -7.56 9.83 11.24
N GLY A 145 -7.79 10.64 10.22
CA GLY A 145 -6.99 11.84 9.94
C GLY A 145 -5.82 11.65 8.98
N GLN A 146 -5.53 10.41 8.58
CA GLN A 146 -4.41 10.09 7.69
C GLN A 146 -4.86 9.94 6.23
N PHE A 147 -3.93 10.17 5.31
CA PHE A 147 -4.17 10.22 3.87
C PHE A 147 -2.86 10.14 3.07
N LEU A 148 -2.99 9.98 1.76
CA LEU A 148 -1.90 10.14 0.80
C LEU A 148 -2.47 10.84 -0.43
N THR A 149 -1.98 12.05 -0.73
CA THR A 149 -2.46 12.85 -1.87
C THR A 149 -2.04 12.25 -3.20
N ARG A 150 -2.54 12.79 -4.29
CA ARG A 150 -2.26 12.32 -5.67
C ARG A 150 -0.77 12.33 -5.98
N HIS A 151 -0.28 11.21 -6.49
CA HIS A 151 1.12 11.03 -6.89
C HIS A 151 1.26 9.91 -7.92
N LYS A 152 2.45 9.79 -8.48
CA LYS A 152 2.93 8.62 -9.21
C LYS A 152 4.03 7.95 -8.40
N ASP A 153 4.21 6.66 -8.61
CA ASP A 153 5.25 5.86 -7.93
C ASP A 153 6.55 5.74 -8.72
N VAL A 154 6.69 6.51 -9.78
CA VAL A 154 7.87 6.49 -10.67
C VAL A 154 9.11 6.93 -9.90
N VAL A 155 10.09 6.03 -9.80
CA VAL A 155 11.43 6.29 -9.27
C VAL A 155 12.42 5.54 -10.15
N ASP A 156 12.99 6.24 -11.14
CA ASP A 156 13.87 5.65 -12.16
C ASP A 156 15.07 4.93 -11.55
N ALA A 157 15.66 5.50 -10.51
CA ALA A 157 16.82 4.91 -9.83
C ALA A 157 16.51 3.55 -9.16
N GLU A 158 15.25 3.24 -8.89
CA GLU A 158 14.83 1.97 -8.29
C GLU A 158 14.25 0.99 -9.31
N GLY A 159 14.11 1.39 -10.57
CA GLY A 159 13.60 0.54 -11.65
C GLY A 159 12.18 0.03 -11.41
N ARG A 160 11.34 0.79 -10.65
CA ARG A 160 9.96 0.39 -10.32
C ARG A 160 9.13 0.25 -11.58
N LYS A 161 8.34 -0.84 -11.67
CA LYS A 161 7.42 -1.13 -12.78
C LYS A 161 5.96 -1.19 -12.33
N LEU A 162 5.72 -1.88 -11.22
CA LEU A 162 4.39 -2.12 -10.67
C LEU A 162 4.35 -1.70 -9.21
N ALA A 163 3.25 -1.06 -8.81
CA ALA A 163 2.88 -0.92 -7.41
C ALA A 163 1.87 -2.00 -7.03
N TYR A 164 1.96 -2.52 -5.82
CA TYR A 164 1.03 -3.51 -5.30
C TYR A 164 0.55 -3.15 -3.89
N VAL A 165 -0.70 -3.51 -3.59
CA VAL A 165 -1.32 -3.32 -2.28
C VAL A 165 -2.13 -4.58 -1.92
N PHE A 166 -1.65 -5.38 -0.97
CA PHE A 166 -2.46 -6.40 -0.31
C PHE A 166 -3.27 -5.73 0.80
N ASN A 167 -4.57 -5.61 0.61
CA ASN A 167 -5.48 -5.02 1.59
C ASN A 167 -5.86 -6.07 2.63
N LEU A 168 -5.63 -5.75 3.90
CA LEU A 168 -5.77 -6.69 5.02
C LEU A 168 -6.70 -6.17 6.14
N SER A 169 -7.65 -5.29 5.81
CA SER A 169 -8.58 -4.71 6.79
C SER A 169 -9.96 -5.36 6.68
N PRO A 170 -10.36 -6.24 7.62
CA PRO A 170 -11.65 -6.91 7.56
C PRO A 170 -12.81 -5.92 7.78
N GLU A 171 -13.97 -6.21 7.15
CA GLU A 171 -15.22 -5.46 7.33
C GLU A 171 -15.09 -3.94 7.10
N TRP A 172 -14.41 -3.55 6.03
CA TRP A 172 -14.21 -2.14 5.70
C TRP A 172 -15.49 -1.50 5.15
N HIS A 173 -15.86 -0.36 5.71
CA HIS A 173 -16.99 0.42 5.21
C HIS A 173 -16.50 1.53 4.28
N PRO A 174 -17.06 1.67 3.06
CA PRO A 174 -16.59 2.67 2.08
C PRO A 174 -16.60 4.11 2.59
N ASP A 175 -17.58 4.48 3.41
CA ASP A 175 -17.71 5.82 3.98
C ASP A 175 -16.58 6.18 4.96
N TRP A 176 -15.83 5.20 5.44
CA TRP A 176 -14.67 5.47 6.29
C TRP A 176 -13.51 6.13 5.53
N GLY A 177 -13.59 6.19 4.20
CA GLY A 177 -12.49 6.65 3.37
C GLY A 177 -11.36 5.62 3.29
N GLY A 178 -10.12 6.08 3.14
CA GLY A 178 -8.97 5.18 2.94
C GLY A 178 -9.04 4.41 1.61
N LEU A 179 -9.83 4.91 0.65
CA LEU A 179 -10.00 4.28 -0.65
C LEU A 179 -8.75 4.50 -1.51
N LEU A 180 -8.34 3.48 -2.26
CA LEU A 180 -7.37 3.65 -3.33
C LEU A 180 -8.08 4.27 -4.52
N GLN A 181 -7.73 5.52 -4.84
CA GLN A 181 -8.40 6.30 -5.87
C GLN A 181 -7.44 6.60 -7.02
N PHE A 182 -7.92 6.40 -8.25
CA PHE A 182 -7.19 6.66 -9.49
C PHE A 182 -7.74 7.89 -10.22
N PHE A 183 -6.87 8.51 -11.02
CA PHE A 183 -7.19 9.76 -11.70
C PHE A 183 -6.84 9.71 -13.18
N ASN A 184 -7.64 10.41 -13.98
CA ASN A 184 -7.36 10.70 -15.36
C ASN A 184 -6.24 11.76 -15.47
N GLY A 185 -5.65 11.92 -16.66
CA GLY A 185 -4.63 12.92 -16.92
C GLY A 185 -5.07 14.38 -16.69
N ASP A 186 -6.37 14.64 -16.77
CA ASP A 186 -6.98 15.95 -16.47
C ASP A 186 -7.23 16.20 -14.98
N GLY A 187 -6.92 15.20 -14.13
CA GLY A 187 -7.08 15.27 -12.68
C GLY A 187 -8.47 14.89 -12.18
N THR A 188 -9.41 14.52 -13.05
CA THR A 188 -10.70 13.96 -12.63
C THR A 188 -10.54 12.54 -12.11
N THR A 189 -11.42 12.11 -11.18
CA THR A 189 -11.41 10.75 -10.66
C THR A 189 -11.87 9.77 -11.73
N SER A 190 -11.10 8.70 -11.95
CA SER A 190 -11.49 7.61 -12.84
C SER A 190 -12.13 6.45 -12.09
N GLU A 191 -11.52 6.00 -11.01
CA GLU A 191 -11.98 4.87 -10.19
C GLU A 191 -11.65 5.06 -8.73
N SER A 192 -12.39 4.36 -7.86
CA SER A 192 -12.15 4.37 -6.42
C SER A 192 -12.41 2.98 -5.85
N TRP A 193 -11.40 2.37 -5.26
CA TRP A 193 -11.43 1.00 -4.76
C TRP A 193 -11.44 0.95 -3.23
N THR A 194 -12.50 0.35 -2.69
CA THR A 194 -12.57 0.03 -1.25
C THR A 194 -11.48 -0.99 -0.92
N PRO A 195 -10.71 -0.80 0.16
CA PRO A 195 -9.66 -1.73 0.57
C PRO A 195 -10.26 -2.97 1.25
N ASN A 196 -11.02 -3.76 0.48
CA ASN A 196 -11.64 -4.97 0.97
C ASN A 196 -10.57 -5.97 1.46
N PHE A 197 -10.92 -6.71 2.51
CA PHE A 197 -10.03 -7.73 3.07
C PHE A 197 -9.63 -8.76 2.00
N ASN A 198 -8.36 -9.20 2.06
CA ASN A 198 -7.78 -10.21 1.17
C ASN A 198 -7.86 -9.84 -0.32
N THR A 199 -7.67 -8.56 -0.65
CA THR A 199 -7.61 -8.14 -2.06
C THR A 199 -6.21 -7.67 -2.43
N LEU A 200 -5.77 -8.02 -3.64
CA LEU A 200 -4.59 -7.45 -4.29
C LEU A 200 -5.04 -6.35 -5.25
N SER A 201 -4.54 -5.15 -5.05
CA SER A 201 -4.55 -4.07 -6.03
C SER A 201 -3.16 -4.00 -6.68
N LEU A 202 -3.09 -4.12 -8.01
CA LEU A 202 -1.85 -4.12 -8.78
C LEU A 202 -1.98 -3.09 -9.91
N PHE A 203 -0.99 -2.23 -10.10
CA PHE A 203 -1.04 -1.18 -11.12
C PHE A 203 0.36 -0.71 -11.52
N THR A 204 0.48 -0.17 -12.74
CA THR A 204 1.74 0.43 -13.19
C THR A 204 2.06 1.69 -12.40
N VAL A 205 3.34 1.94 -12.14
CA VAL A 205 3.79 3.11 -11.36
C VAL A 205 3.44 4.46 -11.99
N GLU A 206 3.06 4.48 -13.28
CA GLU A 206 2.59 5.65 -14.01
C GLU A 206 1.16 6.06 -13.64
N ASN A 207 0.35 5.16 -13.08
CA ASN A 207 -1.01 5.50 -12.67
C ASN A 207 -1.00 6.56 -11.56
N ILE A 208 -1.67 7.69 -11.83
CA ILE A 208 -1.87 8.72 -10.80
C ILE A 208 -2.89 8.19 -9.80
N HIS A 209 -2.51 8.11 -8.53
CA HIS A 209 -3.37 7.57 -7.49
C HIS A 209 -3.21 8.28 -6.14
N SER A 210 -4.13 8.00 -5.24
CA SER A 210 -4.13 8.51 -3.87
C SER A 210 -4.74 7.49 -2.91
N VAL A 211 -4.53 7.69 -1.61
CA VAL A 211 -5.36 7.08 -0.57
C VAL A 211 -6.20 8.19 0.05
N THR A 212 -7.52 8.10 -0.10
CA THR A 212 -8.42 9.14 0.39
C THR A 212 -8.34 9.30 1.90
N TYR A 213 -8.66 10.48 2.39
CA TYR A 213 -8.65 10.80 3.82
C TYR A 213 -9.46 9.81 4.63
N LEU A 214 -8.87 9.25 5.69
CA LEU A 214 -9.57 8.37 6.62
C LEU A 214 -10.38 9.22 7.60
N THR A 215 -11.68 9.01 7.57
CA THR A 215 -12.62 9.85 8.30
C THR A 215 -12.53 9.69 9.82
N PRO A 216 -12.89 10.72 10.62
CA PRO A 216 -12.88 10.62 12.08
C PRO A 216 -13.83 9.56 12.67
N PHE A 217 -14.82 9.14 11.91
CA PHE A 217 -15.78 8.10 12.33
C PHE A 217 -15.41 6.69 11.86
N ALA A 218 -14.25 6.52 11.20
CA ALA A 218 -13.73 5.19 10.91
C ALA A 218 -13.42 4.45 12.22
N LYS A 219 -13.96 3.24 12.37
CA LYS A 219 -13.89 2.48 13.62
C LYS A 219 -12.65 1.62 13.76
N LYS A 220 -11.91 1.43 12.66
CA LYS A 220 -10.74 0.55 12.58
C LYS A 220 -9.63 1.22 11.77
N PRO A 221 -8.35 0.93 12.07
CA PRO A 221 -7.24 1.27 11.19
C PRO A 221 -7.35 0.48 9.87
N ARG A 222 -6.84 1.08 8.78
CA ARG A 222 -6.63 0.38 7.52
C ARG A 222 -5.22 -0.19 7.50
N TYR A 223 -5.10 -1.51 7.40
CA TYR A 223 -3.83 -2.22 7.29
C TYR A 223 -3.61 -2.75 5.88
N SER A 224 -2.39 -2.65 5.40
CA SER A 224 -1.99 -3.26 4.12
C SER A 224 -0.50 -3.59 4.09
N ILE A 225 -0.15 -4.53 3.22
CA ILE A 225 1.23 -4.77 2.79
C ILE A 225 1.35 -4.17 1.40
N THR A 226 2.31 -3.27 1.20
CA THR A 226 2.49 -2.53 -0.06
C THR A 226 3.94 -2.55 -0.50
N GLY A 227 4.17 -2.28 -1.77
CA GLY A 227 5.51 -2.16 -2.31
C GLY A 227 5.52 -2.06 -3.83
N TRP A 228 6.70 -2.32 -4.38
CA TRP A 228 6.90 -2.21 -5.81
C TRP A 228 7.66 -3.42 -6.34
N PHE A 229 7.16 -3.97 -7.45
CA PHE A 229 7.95 -4.89 -8.27
C PHE A 229 8.83 -4.07 -9.23
N SER A 230 10.09 -4.40 -9.28
CA SER A 230 11.14 -3.63 -9.95
C SER A 230 12.03 -4.52 -10.81
N LYS A 231 12.67 -3.92 -11.80
CA LYS A 231 13.86 -4.45 -12.45
C LYS A 231 15.05 -3.59 -12.03
N ARG A 232 15.88 -4.14 -11.15
CA ARG A 232 17.13 -3.54 -10.67
C ARG A 232 18.33 -4.01 -11.46
#